data_3c503dd6b5327aeee2a6d4f0f0e40b2b
#
_entry.id   3c503dd6b5327aeee2a6d4f0f0e40b2b
#
_cell.length_a   1.000
_cell.length_b   1.000
_cell.length_c   1.000
_cell.angle_alpha   90.00
_cell.angle_beta   90.00
_cell.angle_gamma   90.00
#
_symmetry.space_group_name_H-M   'P 1'
#
loop_
_entity.id
_entity.type
_entity.pdbx_description
1 polymer ?
#
loop_
_entity_poly.entity_id
_entity_poly.type
_entity_poly.pdbx_seq_one_letter_code
_entity_poly.pdbx_strand_id
1 'polypeptide(L)'
;MVQKSLLTLVSLLVLSLGNVLNAKEYVVSSPDKAIQMKLVVEENISYDVMYHGKTLMKQNQIALELSNGILGQSPVVKKVKQKAFQEHVDCFNYRCPSFDVSYNEMYVTFKGDYALVFRVYNDGVAYRWETKMKEDIVVRNEQADFNWAEDYVVYLPFTTSKKDPYAMAFQNIYAVSKISEADNSKVAFLPVTADCGEGVKVTILESDLENYPGMFVLADPKARALKADFAEYPEEYAVNSTRAMKYVTKRSDDIARCQGTRS
;
A
#
# COMPACT_ATOMS: atom_id res chain seq x y z
N MET A 1 -70.86 31.71 18.11
CA MET A 1 -70.46 30.28 18.05
C MET A 1 -69.29 30.15 17.08
N VAL A 2 -68.05 30.05 17.59
CA VAL A 2 -66.87 29.98 16.78
C VAL A 2 -66.26 28.59 17.02
N GLN A 3 -66.25 27.78 15.99
CA GLN A 3 -65.69 26.39 16.01
C GLN A 3 -64.20 26.47 15.76
N LYS A 4 -63.41 26.11 16.77
CA LYS A 4 -61.97 25.98 16.65
C LYS A 4 -61.62 24.61 16.05
N SER A 5 -61.08 24.61 14.85
CA SER A 5 -60.50 23.44 14.21
C SER A 5 -59.08 23.19 14.74
N LEU A 6 -58.84 22.04 15.37
CA LEU A 6 -57.55 21.61 15.90
C LEU A 6 -56.83 20.79 14.81
N LEU A 7 -55.84 21.42 14.12
CA LEU A 7 -54.95 20.68 13.21
C LEU A 7 -53.88 19.94 14.03
N THR A 8 -53.98 18.66 14.05
CA THR A 8 -52.93 17.77 14.64
C THR A 8 -51.85 17.55 13.59
N LEU A 9 -50.68 18.16 13.81
CA LEU A 9 -49.50 17.97 12.98
C LEU A 9 -48.81 16.66 13.44
N VAL A 10 -48.95 15.58 12.66
CA VAL A 10 -48.21 14.34 12.86
C VAL A 10 -46.84 14.51 12.22
N SER A 11 -45.85 14.76 13.03
CA SER A 11 -44.45 14.77 12.63
C SER A 11 -43.95 13.34 12.44
N LEU A 12 -43.80 12.91 11.18
CA LEU A 12 -43.21 11.62 10.84
C LEU A 12 -41.69 11.71 11.00
N LEU A 13 -41.19 11.27 12.14
CA LEU A 13 -39.72 11.12 12.39
C LEU A 13 -39.22 9.91 11.61
N VAL A 14 -38.70 10.10 10.41
CA VAL A 14 -37.99 9.04 9.67
C VAL A 14 -36.64 8.84 10.34
N LEU A 15 -36.57 7.86 11.23
CA LEU A 15 -35.27 7.32 11.72
C LEU A 15 -34.59 6.60 10.55
N SER A 16 -33.67 7.28 9.88
CA SER A 16 -32.71 6.64 9.00
C SER A 16 -31.80 5.79 9.89
N LEU A 17 -32.08 4.49 9.97
CA LEU A 17 -31.12 3.49 10.42
C LEU A 17 -29.95 3.45 9.44
N GLY A 18 -29.03 4.40 9.57
CA GLY A 18 -27.73 4.29 8.99
C GLY A 18 -27.07 3.04 9.57
N ASN A 19 -26.77 2.06 8.73
CA ASN A 19 -25.88 0.99 9.11
C ASN A 19 -24.55 1.64 9.52
N VAL A 20 -24.32 1.76 10.82
CA VAL A 20 -23.02 2.08 11.36
C VAL A 20 -22.18 0.85 11.04
N LEU A 21 -21.43 0.90 9.94
CA LEU A 21 -20.37 -0.05 9.66
C LEU A 21 -19.38 0.06 10.82
N ASN A 22 -19.47 -0.90 11.75
CA ASN A 22 -18.56 -0.98 12.87
C ASN A 22 -17.17 -1.30 12.32
N ALA A 23 -16.27 -0.33 12.36
CA ALA A 23 -14.86 -0.52 12.07
C ALA A 23 -14.31 -1.71 12.87
N LYS A 24 -13.70 -2.67 12.18
CA LYS A 24 -12.98 -3.76 12.83
C LYS A 24 -11.51 -3.42 12.86
N GLU A 25 -10.95 -3.34 14.04
CA GLU A 25 -9.53 -3.07 14.23
C GLU A 25 -8.80 -4.33 14.69
N TYR A 26 -7.61 -4.54 14.13
CA TYR A 26 -6.71 -5.63 14.48
C TYR A 26 -5.31 -5.09 14.64
N VAL A 27 -4.62 -5.47 15.71
CA VAL A 27 -3.30 -4.95 16.04
C VAL A 27 -2.29 -6.08 16.09
N VAL A 28 -1.12 -5.86 15.52
CA VAL A 28 0.06 -6.71 15.65
C VAL A 28 1.28 -5.85 15.96
N SER A 29 2.14 -6.32 16.86
CA SER A 29 3.34 -5.59 17.28
C SER A 29 4.59 -6.37 16.92
N SER A 30 5.72 -5.68 16.80
CA SER A 30 7.04 -6.30 16.70
C SER A 30 7.36 -7.18 17.92
N PRO A 31 8.31 -8.12 17.83
CA PRO A 31 8.73 -8.94 18.97
C PRO A 31 9.17 -8.12 20.18
N ASP A 32 9.89 -7.02 19.97
CA ASP A 32 10.31 -6.07 21.01
C ASP A 32 9.24 -5.05 21.44
N LYS A 33 8.07 -5.06 20.76
CA LYS A 33 6.92 -4.17 20.97
C LYS A 33 7.17 -2.68 20.66
N ALA A 34 8.28 -2.33 20.02
CA ALA A 34 8.60 -0.97 19.63
C ALA A 34 7.72 -0.50 18.45
N ILE A 35 7.48 -1.37 17.47
CA ILE A 35 6.63 -1.10 16.31
C ILE A 35 5.27 -1.77 16.51
N GLN A 36 4.22 -1.02 16.19
CA GLN A 36 2.85 -1.53 16.19
C GLN A 36 2.16 -1.16 14.87
N MET A 37 1.54 -2.15 14.24
CA MET A 37 0.70 -1.97 13.08
C MET A 37 -0.76 -2.24 13.47
N LYS A 38 -1.65 -1.32 13.10
CA LYS A 38 -3.09 -1.43 13.29
C LYS A 38 -3.78 -1.51 11.93
N LEU A 39 -4.44 -2.61 11.66
CA LEU A 39 -5.30 -2.81 10.49
C LEU A 39 -6.72 -2.34 10.83
N VAL A 40 -7.30 -1.52 9.97
CA VAL A 40 -8.69 -1.04 10.04
C VAL A 40 -9.45 -1.57 8.84
N VAL A 41 -10.56 -2.26 9.10
CA VAL A 41 -11.42 -2.86 8.08
C VAL A 41 -12.81 -2.26 8.20
N GLU A 42 -13.14 -1.40 7.23
CA GLU A 42 -14.42 -0.70 7.09
C GLU A 42 -14.97 -0.90 5.67
N GLU A 43 -15.42 0.16 5.01
CA GLU A 43 -15.74 0.15 3.58
C GLU A 43 -14.51 -0.13 2.72
N ASN A 44 -13.36 0.33 3.18
CA ASN A 44 -12.04 0.07 2.62
C ASN A 44 -11.11 -0.53 3.68
N ILE A 45 -9.98 -1.05 3.24
CA ILE A 45 -8.90 -1.51 4.13
C ILE A 45 -7.87 -0.41 4.25
N SER A 46 -7.50 -0.09 5.50
CA SER A 46 -6.37 0.81 5.78
C SER A 46 -5.54 0.31 6.95
N TYR A 47 -4.33 0.83 7.08
CA TYR A 47 -3.47 0.52 8.22
C TYR A 47 -2.74 1.75 8.74
N ASP A 48 -2.42 1.72 10.03
CA ASP A 48 -1.58 2.70 10.73
C ASP A 48 -0.28 2.04 11.18
N VAL A 49 0.80 2.81 11.24
CA VAL A 49 2.09 2.38 11.79
C VAL A 49 2.51 3.33 12.91
N MET A 50 2.83 2.75 14.06
CA MET A 50 3.29 3.45 15.24
C MET A 50 4.67 2.95 15.67
N TYR A 51 5.50 3.83 16.17
CA TYR A 51 6.80 3.53 16.76
C TYR A 51 6.89 4.15 18.16
N HIS A 52 7.13 3.33 19.18
CA HIS A 52 7.10 3.74 20.59
C HIS A 52 5.86 4.55 20.98
N GLY A 53 4.70 4.20 20.42
CA GLY A 53 3.43 4.89 20.68
C GLY A 53 3.21 6.17 19.85
N LYS A 54 4.21 6.67 19.13
CA LYS A 54 4.07 7.79 18.19
C LYS A 54 3.58 7.26 16.86
N THR A 55 2.48 7.80 16.36
CA THR A 55 1.99 7.48 15.01
C THR A 55 2.90 8.12 13.97
N LEU A 56 3.49 7.31 13.08
CA LEU A 56 4.32 7.76 11.97
C LEU A 56 3.54 7.82 10.66
N MET A 57 2.68 6.83 10.44
CA MET A 57 1.83 6.72 9.25
C MET A 57 0.41 6.36 9.67
N LYS A 58 -0.61 6.91 8.99
CA LYS A 58 -2.01 6.70 9.36
C LYS A 58 -2.92 6.63 8.14
N GLN A 59 -3.97 5.80 8.25
CA GLN A 59 -5.00 5.66 7.22
C GLN A 59 -4.41 5.35 5.83
N ASN A 60 -3.37 4.51 5.80
CA ASN A 60 -2.75 4.05 4.56
C ASN A 60 -3.71 3.08 3.88
N GLN A 61 -4.41 3.52 2.86
CA GLN A 61 -5.37 2.67 2.14
C GLN A 61 -4.65 1.72 1.21
N ILE A 62 -5.16 0.48 1.16
CA ILE A 62 -4.68 -0.57 0.26
C ILE A 62 -5.86 -1.26 -0.42
N ALA A 63 -5.74 -1.44 -1.73
CA ALA A 63 -6.70 -2.17 -2.55
C ALA A 63 -6.02 -2.76 -3.78
N LEU A 64 -6.56 -3.85 -4.31
CA LEU A 64 -6.08 -4.44 -5.55
C LEU A 64 -7.23 -4.49 -6.55
N GLU A 65 -7.14 -3.66 -7.59
CA GLU A 65 -8.13 -3.60 -8.65
C GLU A 65 -7.85 -4.68 -9.70
N LEU A 66 -8.79 -5.61 -9.80
CA LEU A 66 -8.78 -6.67 -10.80
C LEU A 66 -9.73 -6.31 -11.96
N SER A 67 -9.58 -7.01 -13.08
CA SER A 67 -10.51 -6.83 -14.22
C SER A 67 -11.98 -7.14 -13.89
N ASN A 68 -12.24 -7.88 -12.82
CA ASN A 68 -13.58 -8.34 -12.41
C ASN A 68 -14.01 -7.88 -11.01
N GLY A 69 -13.30 -6.96 -10.38
CA GLY A 69 -13.64 -6.41 -9.06
C GLY A 69 -12.47 -5.82 -8.30
N ILE A 70 -12.72 -5.30 -7.12
CA ILE A 70 -11.69 -4.66 -6.29
C ILE A 70 -11.57 -5.43 -4.97
N LEU A 71 -10.39 -6.03 -4.73
CA LEU A 71 -10.07 -6.61 -3.43
C LEU A 71 -9.76 -5.50 -2.44
N GLY A 72 -10.34 -5.58 -1.25
CA GLY A 72 -10.22 -4.53 -0.23
C GLY A 72 -11.37 -3.52 -0.22
N GLN A 73 -12.29 -3.57 -1.20
CA GLN A 73 -13.53 -2.79 -1.18
C GLN A 73 -14.66 -3.62 -0.52
N SER A 74 -15.38 -3.00 0.41
CA SER A 74 -16.42 -3.66 1.22
C SER A 74 -16.00 -5.04 1.76
N PRO A 75 -14.81 -5.15 2.39
CA PRO A 75 -14.18 -6.42 2.72
C PRO A 75 -14.91 -7.13 3.86
N VAL A 76 -15.11 -8.43 3.72
CA VAL A 76 -15.69 -9.27 4.76
C VAL A 76 -14.62 -10.20 5.33
N VAL A 77 -14.17 -9.94 6.56
CA VAL A 77 -13.17 -10.76 7.25
C VAL A 77 -13.80 -12.10 7.62
N LYS A 78 -13.19 -13.20 7.16
CA LYS A 78 -13.54 -14.59 7.53
C LYS A 78 -12.77 -15.03 8.78
N LYS A 79 -11.47 -14.76 8.83
CA LYS A 79 -10.60 -15.25 9.90
C LYS A 79 -9.35 -14.37 10.03
N VAL A 80 -8.92 -14.18 11.27
CA VAL A 80 -7.62 -13.57 11.60
C VAL A 80 -6.82 -14.58 12.41
N LYS A 81 -5.55 -14.74 12.07
CA LYS A 81 -4.56 -15.53 12.81
C LYS A 81 -3.36 -14.67 13.09
N GLN A 82 -2.78 -14.81 14.27
CA GLN A 82 -1.48 -14.20 14.58
C GLN A 82 -0.54 -15.29 15.08
N LYS A 83 0.73 -15.16 14.66
CA LYS A 83 1.78 -16.12 15.04
C LYS A 83 3.14 -15.41 15.08
N ALA A 84 3.97 -15.76 16.06
CA ALA A 84 5.36 -15.36 16.13
C ALA A 84 6.23 -16.35 15.34
N PHE A 85 7.23 -15.79 14.66
CA PHE A 85 8.21 -16.55 13.89
C PHE A 85 9.63 -16.19 14.31
N GLN A 86 10.51 -17.18 14.26
CA GLN A 86 11.95 -17.03 14.32
C GLN A 86 12.54 -17.90 13.23
N GLU A 87 13.32 -17.32 12.35
CA GLU A 87 13.87 -17.97 11.17
C GLU A 87 15.37 -17.70 11.08
N HIS A 88 16.13 -18.71 10.69
CA HIS A 88 17.52 -18.55 10.28
C HIS A 88 17.57 -18.45 8.75
N VAL A 89 18.13 -17.36 8.25
CA VAL A 89 18.19 -17.08 6.81
C VAL A 89 19.64 -17.14 6.36
N ASP A 90 19.96 -18.12 5.52
CA ASP A 90 21.22 -18.19 4.82
C ASP A 90 21.24 -17.22 3.63
N CYS A 91 22.29 -16.42 3.54
CA CYS A 91 22.42 -15.41 2.50
C CYS A 91 23.55 -15.77 1.54
N PHE A 92 23.19 -16.07 0.30
CA PHE A 92 24.15 -16.31 -0.75
C PHE A 92 24.63 -14.96 -1.34
N ASN A 93 25.96 -14.81 -1.43
CA ASN A 93 26.59 -13.58 -1.97
C ASN A 93 26.22 -12.27 -1.25
N TYR A 94 25.92 -12.33 0.03
CA TYR A 94 25.66 -11.16 0.84
C TYR A 94 26.83 -10.86 1.81
N ARG A 95 26.84 -9.65 2.38
CA ARG A 95 27.89 -9.20 3.31
C ARG A 95 28.00 -10.07 4.57
N CYS A 96 26.86 -10.60 5.04
CA CYS A 96 26.78 -11.58 6.12
C CYS A 96 26.30 -12.90 5.53
N PRO A 97 26.92 -14.06 5.90
CA PRO A 97 26.54 -15.36 5.36
C PRO A 97 25.15 -15.81 5.80
N SER A 98 24.70 -15.37 6.96
CA SER A 98 23.37 -15.66 7.49
C SER A 98 22.97 -14.63 8.55
N PHE A 99 21.69 -14.57 8.88
CA PHE A 99 21.16 -13.82 10.02
C PHE A 99 19.88 -14.45 10.55
N ASP A 100 19.61 -14.20 11.84
CA ASP A 100 18.36 -14.62 12.48
C ASP A 100 17.32 -13.49 12.37
N VAL A 101 16.11 -13.86 11.96
CA VAL A 101 14.99 -12.95 11.79
C VAL A 101 13.88 -13.34 12.75
N SER A 102 13.34 -12.36 13.46
CA SER A 102 12.17 -12.53 14.31
C SER A 102 11.08 -11.56 13.90
N TYR A 103 9.85 -12.05 13.76
CA TYR A 103 8.69 -11.21 13.45
C TYR A 103 7.40 -11.81 13.98
N ASN A 104 6.40 -10.97 14.11
CA ASN A 104 5.02 -11.39 14.33
C ASN A 104 4.22 -11.20 13.05
N GLU A 105 3.49 -12.24 12.65
CA GLU A 105 2.66 -12.24 11.45
C GLU A 105 1.18 -12.18 11.84
N MET A 106 0.42 -11.34 11.13
CA MET A 106 -1.04 -11.33 11.13
C MET A 106 -1.55 -11.71 9.75
N TYR A 107 -2.23 -12.85 9.67
CA TYR A 107 -2.84 -13.40 8.47
C TYR A 107 -4.35 -13.17 8.50
N VAL A 108 -4.87 -12.36 7.60
CA VAL A 108 -6.28 -11.98 7.51
C VAL A 108 -6.89 -12.55 6.25
N THR A 109 -7.84 -13.49 6.41
CA THR A 109 -8.56 -14.09 5.29
C THR A 109 -9.89 -13.38 5.09
N PHE A 110 -10.22 -13.05 3.86
CA PHE A 110 -11.47 -12.40 3.47
C PHE A 110 -12.39 -13.32 2.67
N LYS A 111 -13.66 -12.95 2.53
CA LYS A 111 -14.58 -13.53 1.55
C LYS A 111 -14.12 -13.09 0.14
N GLY A 112 -14.11 -14.03 -0.82
CA GLY A 112 -13.64 -13.76 -2.20
C GLY A 112 -12.25 -14.35 -2.48
N ASP A 113 -11.82 -15.32 -1.63
CA ASP A 113 -10.63 -16.15 -1.85
C ASP A 113 -9.32 -15.35 -1.96
N TYR A 114 -9.19 -14.35 -1.09
CA TYR A 114 -7.97 -13.59 -0.90
C TYR A 114 -7.64 -13.39 0.58
N ALA A 115 -6.41 -13.03 0.84
CA ALA A 115 -5.89 -12.71 2.17
C ALA A 115 -4.91 -11.53 2.10
N LEU A 116 -4.72 -10.88 3.25
CA LEU A 116 -3.61 -9.97 3.52
C LEU A 116 -2.74 -10.58 4.61
N VAL A 117 -1.44 -10.55 4.37
CA VAL A 117 -0.44 -10.99 5.34
C VAL A 117 0.38 -9.79 5.74
N PHE A 118 0.36 -9.47 7.03
CA PHE A 118 1.21 -8.42 7.61
C PHE A 118 2.28 -9.07 8.46
N ARG A 119 3.53 -8.62 8.30
CA ARG A 119 4.66 -8.99 9.15
C ARG A 119 5.22 -7.77 9.82
N VAL A 120 5.40 -7.84 11.12
CA VAL A 120 5.97 -6.74 11.91
C VAL A 120 7.27 -7.23 12.54
N TYR A 121 8.37 -6.66 12.06
CA TYR A 121 9.74 -6.88 12.50
C TYR A 121 10.12 -5.83 13.54
N ASN A 122 11.28 -5.96 14.18
CA ASN A 122 11.78 -4.95 15.12
C ASN A 122 12.23 -3.66 14.42
N ASP A 123 12.39 -3.70 13.11
CA ASP A 123 12.86 -2.59 12.27
C ASP A 123 11.92 -2.22 11.12
N GLY A 124 10.75 -2.89 10.98
CA GLY A 124 9.84 -2.58 9.89
C GLY A 124 8.52 -3.34 9.89
N VAL A 125 7.67 -2.92 8.97
CA VAL A 125 6.38 -3.53 8.67
C VAL A 125 6.33 -3.87 7.19
N ALA A 126 5.89 -5.08 6.86
CA ALA A 126 5.63 -5.48 5.48
C ALA A 126 4.22 -6.03 5.34
N TYR A 127 3.62 -5.87 4.16
CA TYR A 127 2.39 -6.58 3.81
C TYR A 127 2.46 -7.14 2.40
N ARG A 128 1.62 -8.15 2.15
CA ARG A 128 1.37 -8.66 0.80
C ARG A 128 -0.06 -9.15 0.63
N TRP A 129 -0.53 -9.13 -0.60
CA TRP A 129 -1.74 -9.80 -1.02
C TRP A 129 -1.45 -11.28 -1.30
N GLU A 130 -2.38 -12.15 -0.90
CA GLU A 130 -2.42 -13.55 -1.32
C GLU A 130 -3.78 -13.85 -1.94
N THR A 131 -3.79 -14.55 -3.06
CA THR A 131 -5.01 -14.98 -3.75
C THR A 131 -5.08 -16.49 -3.89
N LYS A 132 -6.29 -17.04 -3.88
CA LYS A 132 -6.58 -18.47 -4.10
C LYS A 132 -7.69 -18.63 -5.13
N MET A 133 -7.64 -17.84 -6.16
CA MET A 133 -8.60 -17.84 -7.26
C MET A 133 -8.30 -18.99 -8.23
N LYS A 134 -9.34 -19.56 -8.84
CA LYS A 134 -9.20 -20.70 -9.76
C LYS A 134 -8.63 -20.29 -11.11
N GLU A 135 -8.99 -19.09 -11.57
CA GLU A 135 -8.60 -18.54 -12.87
C GLU A 135 -7.47 -17.52 -12.69
N ASP A 136 -6.71 -17.32 -13.73
CA ASP A 136 -5.69 -16.26 -13.77
C ASP A 136 -6.34 -14.90 -13.58
N ILE A 137 -5.61 -14.01 -12.92
CA ILE A 137 -6.07 -12.66 -12.60
C ILE A 137 -5.34 -11.62 -13.44
N VAL A 138 -6.08 -10.62 -13.85
CA VAL A 138 -5.55 -9.41 -14.49
C VAL A 138 -5.68 -8.28 -13.48
N VAL A 139 -4.55 -7.73 -13.07
CA VAL A 139 -4.47 -6.61 -12.16
C VAL A 139 -4.45 -5.32 -12.97
N ARG A 140 -5.46 -4.46 -12.76
CA ARG A 140 -5.54 -3.17 -13.43
C ARG A 140 -4.78 -2.09 -12.69
N ASN A 141 -4.85 -2.12 -11.36
CA ASN A 141 -4.16 -1.18 -10.51
C ASN A 141 -3.99 -1.74 -9.09
N GLU A 142 -3.00 -1.23 -8.36
CA GLU A 142 -2.85 -1.44 -6.93
C GLU A 142 -2.82 -0.09 -6.21
N GLN A 143 -3.74 0.10 -5.29
CA GLN A 143 -3.67 1.21 -4.36
C GLN A 143 -2.78 0.83 -3.18
N ALA A 144 -1.72 1.58 -2.98
CA ALA A 144 -0.88 1.53 -1.79
C ALA A 144 -0.53 2.96 -1.39
N ASP A 145 -1.26 3.48 -0.40
CA ASP A 145 -1.08 4.82 0.10
C ASP A 145 -0.09 4.80 1.29
N PHE A 146 0.75 5.83 1.35
CA PHE A 146 1.72 6.08 2.41
C PHE A 146 1.47 7.47 2.99
N ASN A 147 0.49 7.58 3.88
CA ASN A 147 0.04 8.84 4.48
C ASN A 147 0.83 9.12 5.75
N TRP A 148 1.55 10.21 5.78
CA TRP A 148 2.35 10.61 6.91
C TRP A 148 1.51 11.31 7.99
N ALA A 149 1.80 11.01 9.25
CA ALA A 149 1.08 11.65 10.37
C ALA A 149 1.40 13.15 10.47
N GLU A 150 2.62 13.54 10.11
CA GLU A 150 3.13 14.91 10.14
C GLU A 150 3.77 15.29 8.80
N ASP A 151 4.14 16.55 8.66
CA ASP A 151 4.78 17.07 7.45
C ASP A 151 6.30 16.84 7.49
N TYR A 152 6.69 15.58 7.28
CA TYR A 152 8.08 15.15 7.34
C TYR A 152 8.91 15.60 6.13
N VAL A 153 10.22 15.67 6.31
CA VAL A 153 11.17 15.84 5.21
C VAL A 153 11.36 14.51 4.50
N VAL A 154 11.21 14.51 3.17
CA VAL A 154 11.31 13.30 2.34
C VAL A 154 12.46 13.43 1.34
N TYR A 155 13.09 12.30 1.04
CA TYR A 155 14.15 12.16 0.06
C TYR A 155 13.61 11.38 -1.13
N LEU A 156 13.41 12.06 -2.26
CA LEU A 156 12.71 11.57 -3.44
C LEU A 156 13.66 11.42 -4.64
N PRO A 157 13.90 10.18 -5.10
CA PRO A 157 14.67 9.92 -6.32
C PRO A 157 13.79 10.06 -7.56
N PHE A 158 13.47 11.27 -7.97
CA PHE A 158 12.60 11.54 -9.10
C PHE A 158 13.15 11.04 -10.43
N THR A 159 12.26 10.49 -11.25
CA THR A 159 12.57 10.20 -12.66
C THR A 159 12.77 11.50 -13.44
N THR A 160 13.59 11.45 -14.49
CA THR A 160 13.88 12.61 -15.33
C THR A 160 13.30 12.51 -16.74
N SER A 161 12.78 11.32 -17.12
CA SER A 161 12.17 11.13 -18.43
C SER A 161 10.76 11.72 -18.47
N LYS A 162 10.50 12.52 -19.52
CA LYS A 162 9.15 13.02 -19.81
C LYS A 162 8.37 12.08 -20.73
N LYS A 163 9.04 11.16 -21.44
CA LYS A 163 8.41 10.30 -22.43
C LYS A 163 7.92 9.00 -21.82
N ASP A 164 8.76 8.34 -21.05
CA ASP A 164 8.42 7.13 -20.30
C ASP A 164 9.16 7.22 -18.95
N PRO A 165 8.47 7.62 -17.88
CA PRO A 165 9.10 7.79 -16.58
C PRO A 165 9.55 6.45 -15.96
N TYR A 166 8.97 5.33 -16.40
CA TYR A 166 9.27 4.00 -15.87
C TYR A 166 10.46 3.31 -16.54
N ALA A 167 10.92 3.81 -17.70
CA ALA A 167 11.97 3.19 -18.50
C ALA A 167 13.38 3.78 -18.23
N MET A 168 13.65 4.21 -17.01
CA MET A 168 14.92 4.87 -16.67
C MET A 168 15.62 4.22 -15.47
N ALA A 169 16.95 4.32 -15.47
CA ALA A 169 17.76 4.12 -14.29
C ALA A 169 17.91 5.45 -13.52
N PHE A 170 17.85 5.40 -12.21
CA PHE A 170 18.13 6.56 -11.37
C PHE A 170 19.64 6.78 -11.26
N GLN A 171 20.11 7.96 -11.68
CA GLN A 171 21.50 8.38 -11.61
C GLN A 171 21.61 9.88 -11.26
N ASN A 172 20.77 10.35 -10.34
CA ASN A 172 20.64 11.74 -9.99
C ASN A 172 20.78 11.96 -8.49
N ILE A 173 20.79 13.23 -8.09
CA ILE A 173 20.71 13.62 -6.68
C ILE A 173 19.26 13.51 -6.22
N TYR A 174 19.06 13.02 -5.01
CA TYR A 174 17.74 13.01 -4.38
C TYR A 174 17.21 14.42 -4.18
N ALA A 175 15.96 14.66 -4.56
CA ALA A 175 15.25 15.86 -4.15
C ALA A 175 14.91 15.76 -2.66
N VAL A 176 15.10 16.86 -1.94
CA VAL A 176 14.82 16.93 -0.49
C VAL A 176 13.84 18.06 -0.26
N SER A 177 12.68 17.78 0.28
CA SER A 177 11.65 18.76 0.62
C SER A 177 10.77 18.23 1.75
N LYS A 178 9.93 19.09 2.32
CA LYS A 178 8.78 18.61 3.06
C LYS A 178 7.81 17.89 2.13
N ILE A 179 7.06 16.91 2.63
CA ILE A 179 6.09 16.19 1.81
C ILE A 179 5.00 17.13 1.26
N SER A 180 4.61 18.16 2.01
CA SER A 180 3.66 19.19 1.57
C SER A 180 4.17 20.08 0.43
N GLU A 181 5.47 20.08 0.17
CA GLU A 181 6.15 20.87 -0.86
C GLU A 181 6.70 20.00 -2.00
N ALA A 182 6.51 18.69 -1.94
CA ALA A 182 7.06 17.74 -2.92
C ALA A 182 6.46 17.96 -4.32
N ASP A 183 7.29 17.79 -5.35
CA ASP A 183 6.85 17.88 -6.75
C ASP A 183 5.94 16.69 -7.10
N ASN A 184 4.68 16.96 -7.35
CA ASN A 184 3.66 15.97 -7.70
C ASN A 184 3.50 15.73 -9.20
N SER A 185 4.34 16.33 -10.02
CA SER A 185 4.35 16.14 -11.48
C SER A 185 5.30 15.05 -11.94
N LYS A 186 6.06 14.46 -11.02
CA LYS A 186 7.08 13.42 -11.29
C LYS A 186 6.88 12.22 -10.41
N VAL A 187 7.11 11.05 -10.98
CA VAL A 187 7.21 9.81 -10.20
C VAL A 187 8.62 9.68 -9.60
N ALA A 188 8.69 9.09 -8.43
CA ALA A 188 9.94 8.75 -7.77
C ALA A 188 10.14 7.24 -7.73
N PHE A 189 11.41 6.81 -7.83
CA PHE A 189 11.80 5.43 -7.60
C PHE A 189 11.69 5.07 -6.12
N LEU A 190 11.82 3.80 -5.80
CA LEU A 190 12.15 3.31 -4.47
C LEU A 190 13.66 3.06 -4.35
N PRO A 191 14.24 3.16 -3.14
CA PRO A 191 13.60 3.51 -1.87
C PRO A 191 13.35 5.02 -1.71
N VAL A 192 12.25 5.36 -1.02
CA VAL A 192 11.97 6.71 -0.54
C VAL A 192 12.11 6.74 0.97
N THR A 193 12.81 7.73 1.50
CA THR A 193 13.02 7.86 2.95
C THR A 193 12.39 9.15 3.46
N ALA A 194 11.68 9.06 4.59
CA ALA A 194 11.20 10.20 5.36
C ALA A 194 12.00 10.35 6.66
N ASP A 195 12.38 11.56 7.00
CA ASP A 195 12.95 11.91 8.30
C ASP A 195 11.83 12.33 9.24
N CYS A 196 11.48 11.43 10.18
CA CYS A 196 10.37 11.63 11.12
C CYS A 196 10.80 12.37 12.40
N GLY A 197 12.02 12.91 12.42
CA GLY A 197 12.60 13.60 13.57
C GLY A 197 13.12 12.65 14.65
N GLU A 198 13.81 13.19 15.63
CA GLU A 198 14.33 12.46 16.81
C GLU A 198 15.20 11.24 16.44
N GLY A 199 15.87 11.28 15.28
CA GLY A 199 16.68 10.18 14.76
C GLY A 199 15.89 9.04 14.10
N VAL A 200 14.56 9.14 14.06
CA VAL A 200 13.69 8.14 13.43
C VAL A 200 13.59 8.41 11.93
N LYS A 201 13.85 7.40 11.12
CA LYS A 201 13.66 7.44 9.67
C LYS A 201 12.78 6.27 9.23
N VAL A 202 11.90 6.54 8.29
CA VAL A 202 11.05 5.52 7.66
C VAL A 202 11.41 5.44 6.20
N THR A 203 11.75 4.24 5.74
CA THR A 203 12.05 3.99 4.32
C THR A 203 10.98 3.09 3.72
N ILE A 204 10.39 3.53 2.62
CA ILE A 204 9.47 2.74 1.80
C ILE A 204 10.31 2.02 0.76
N LEU A 205 10.11 0.72 0.67
CA LEU A 205 10.75 -0.15 -0.33
C LEU A 205 9.83 -1.35 -0.64
N GLU A 206 10.19 -2.10 -1.65
CA GLU A 206 9.50 -3.32 -2.05
C GLU A 206 10.48 -4.47 -2.18
N SER A 207 9.97 -5.70 -2.20
CA SER A 207 10.73 -6.92 -2.42
C SER A 207 9.87 -7.96 -3.12
N ASP A 208 10.49 -9.04 -3.57
CA ASP A 208 9.81 -10.23 -4.10
C ASP A 208 8.99 -9.94 -5.35
N LEU A 209 9.59 -9.20 -6.29
CA LEU A 209 8.97 -8.78 -7.54
C LEU A 209 8.97 -9.91 -8.59
N GLU A 210 8.06 -10.86 -8.43
CA GLU A 210 7.89 -11.95 -9.39
C GLU A 210 6.66 -11.72 -10.28
N ASN A 211 6.88 -11.49 -11.58
CA ASN A 211 5.81 -11.21 -12.56
C ASN A 211 4.88 -10.06 -12.17
N TYR A 212 5.43 -9.03 -11.54
CA TYR A 212 4.75 -7.83 -11.11
C TYR A 212 5.62 -6.60 -11.41
N PRO A 213 5.05 -5.44 -11.77
CA PRO A 213 5.84 -4.24 -12.01
C PRO A 213 6.46 -3.72 -10.72
N GLY A 214 7.64 -3.13 -10.82
CA GLY A 214 8.21 -2.37 -9.72
C GLY A 214 7.39 -1.14 -9.39
N MET A 215 7.25 -0.84 -8.10
CA MET A 215 6.49 0.31 -7.61
C MET A 215 7.30 1.60 -7.76
N PHE A 216 6.66 2.61 -8.30
CA PHE A 216 7.04 4.00 -8.19
C PHE A 216 6.09 4.70 -7.22
N VAL A 217 6.39 5.93 -6.86
CA VAL A 217 5.48 6.72 -6.03
C VAL A 217 5.30 8.13 -6.58
N LEU A 218 4.08 8.64 -6.43
CA LEU A 218 3.69 10.02 -6.70
C LEU A 218 3.45 10.73 -5.37
N ALA A 219 3.94 11.96 -5.25
CA ALA A 219 3.62 12.78 -4.09
C ALA A 219 2.19 13.32 -4.18
N ASP A 220 1.47 13.28 -3.05
CA ASP A 220 0.23 14.03 -2.82
C ASP A 220 0.48 15.04 -1.68
N PRO A 221 0.97 16.25 -2.00
CA PRO A 221 1.34 17.24 -1.00
C PRO A 221 0.17 17.68 -0.11
N LYS A 222 -1.05 17.71 -0.66
CA LYS A 222 -2.27 18.11 0.08
C LYS A 222 -2.62 17.11 1.15
N ALA A 223 -2.50 15.83 0.84
CA ALA A 223 -2.73 14.74 1.78
C ALA A 223 -1.52 14.45 2.66
N ARG A 224 -0.35 15.03 2.37
CA ARG A 224 0.95 14.66 2.96
C ARG A 224 1.22 13.17 2.79
N ALA A 225 1.08 12.71 1.57
CA ALA A 225 1.14 11.30 1.23
C ALA A 225 2.07 11.03 0.03
N LEU A 226 2.50 9.79 -0.06
CA LEU A 226 2.99 9.19 -1.29
C LEU A 226 1.96 8.12 -1.70
N LYS A 227 1.71 8.01 -3.00
CA LYS A 227 0.80 7.02 -3.58
C LYS A 227 1.57 6.14 -4.55
N ALA A 228 1.35 4.85 -4.46
CA ALA A 228 1.92 3.91 -5.42
C ALA A 228 1.48 4.23 -6.85
N ASP A 229 2.40 4.04 -7.76
CA ASP A 229 2.23 4.23 -9.19
C ASP A 229 2.99 3.12 -9.92
N PHE A 230 2.36 2.48 -10.88
CA PHE A 230 2.89 1.30 -11.54
C PHE A 230 2.89 1.47 -13.05
N ALA A 231 3.96 1.03 -13.69
CA ALA A 231 3.99 0.95 -15.14
C ALA A 231 2.98 -0.09 -15.64
N GLU A 232 2.20 0.27 -16.65
CA GLU A 232 1.30 -0.66 -17.31
C GLU A 232 2.10 -1.79 -18.01
N TYR A 233 1.45 -2.96 -18.13
CA TYR A 233 2.04 -4.17 -18.68
C TYR A 233 2.53 -3.95 -20.13
N PRO A 234 3.79 -4.29 -20.44
CA PRO A 234 4.37 -4.06 -21.76
C PRO A 234 3.83 -5.08 -22.79
N GLU A 235 3.24 -4.60 -23.89
CA GLU A 235 2.73 -5.43 -24.97
C GLU A 235 3.68 -5.51 -26.16
N GLU A 236 4.33 -4.39 -26.50
CA GLU A 236 5.21 -4.34 -27.67
C GLU A 236 6.57 -3.75 -27.31
N TYR A 237 7.60 -4.23 -27.98
CA TYR A 237 8.97 -3.81 -27.79
C TYR A 237 9.63 -3.48 -29.12
N ALA A 238 10.51 -2.48 -29.13
CA ALA A 238 11.47 -2.24 -30.20
C ALA A 238 12.90 -2.36 -29.65
N VAL A 239 13.85 -2.50 -30.58
CA VAL A 239 15.28 -2.55 -30.26
C VAL A 239 15.93 -1.24 -30.68
N ASN A 240 16.61 -0.61 -29.75
CA ASN A 240 17.49 0.52 -30.09
C ASN A 240 18.73 -0.03 -30.79
N SER A 241 18.88 0.32 -32.06
CA SER A 241 19.99 -0.16 -32.92
C SER A 241 21.38 0.24 -32.41
N THR A 242 21.49 1.38 -31.73
CA THR A 242 22.78 1.91 -31.24
C THR A 242 23.25 1.22 -29.96
N ARG A 243 22.30 0.81 -29.10
CA ARG A 243 22.61 0.25 -27.77
C ARG A 243 22.21 -1.22 -27.63
N ALA A 244 21.63 -1.81 -28.66
CA ALA A 244 21.05 -3.18 -28.64
C ALA A 244 20.09 -3.44 -27.45
N MET A 245 19.50 -2.38 -26.89
CA MET A 245 18.58 -2.47 -25.76
C MET A 245 17.15 -2.49 -26.24
N LYS A 246 16.34 -3.36 -25.64
CA LYS A 246 14.89 -3.35 -25.83
C LYS A 246 14.27 -2.20 -25.03
N TYR A 247 13.27 -1.55 -25.61
CA TYR A 247 12.42 -0.59 -24.93
C TYR A 247 10.96 -0.82 -25.29
N VAL A 248 10.08 -0.47 -24.36
CA VAL A 248 8.63 -0.66 -24.54
C VAL A 248 8.10 0.40 -25.50
N THR A 249 7.31 -0.03 -26.48
CA THR A 249 6.66 0.86 -27.45
C THR A 249 5.17 0.98 -27.25
N LYS A 250 4.57 -0.04 -26.63
CA LYS A 250 3.14 -0.08 -26.30
C LYS A 250 2.92 -0.76 -24.95
N ARG A 251 2.04 -0.20 -24.16
CA ARG A 251 1.57 -0.76 -22.89
C ARG A 251 0.07 -1.04 -22.95
N SER A 252 -0.41 -1.94 -22.13
CA SER A 252 -1.84 -2.25 -21.96
C SER A 252 -2.50 -1.33 -20.93
N ASP A 253 -3.75 -1.62 -20.57
CA ASP A 253 -4.48 -0.93 -19.50
C ASP A 253 -4.35 -1.65 -18.13
N ASP A 254 -3.64 -2.77 -18.08
CA ASP A 254 -3.38 -3.57 -16.89
C ASP A 254 -1.90 -3.45 -16.49
N ILE A 255 -1.62 -3.58 -15.19
CA ILE A 255 -0.26 -3.51 -14.66
C ILE A 255 0.38 -4.89 -14.56
N ALA A 256 -0.43 -5.96 -14.33
CA ALA A 256 0.09 -7.31 -14.20
C ALA A 256 -0.94 -8.38 -14.65
N ARG A 257 -0.41 -9.54 -15.09
CA ARG A 257 -1.16 -10.76 -15.41
C ARG A 257 -0.56 -11.90 -14.60
N CYS A 258 -1.30 -12.42 -13.64
CA CYS A 258 -0.80 -13.34 -12.63
C CYS A 258 -1.64 -14.60 -12.57
N GLN A 259 -1.04 -15.70 -12.09
CA GLN A 259 -1.82 -16.87 -11.71
C GLN A 259 -2.81 -16.52 -10.58
N GLY A 260 -3.99 -17.11 -10.62
CA GLY A 260 -5.05 -16.84 -9.64
C GLY A 260 -4.71 -17.30 -8.23
N THR A 261 -3.85 -18.31 -8.09
CA THR A 261 -3.29 -18.72 -6.80
C THR A 261 -1.86 -18.22 -6.70
N ARG A 262 -1.65 -17.25 -5.81
CA ARG A 262 -0.37 -16.61 -5.58
C ARG A 262 -0.19 -16.25 -4.10
N SER A 263 1.03 -16.41 -3.60
CA SER A 263 1.46 -16.03 -2.25
C SER A 263 2.71 -15.17 -2.31
#